data_f99e3b448029812f8904a71b606662e0
#
_entry.id   f99e3b448029812f8904a71b606662e0
#
_cell.length_a   1.000
_cell.length_b   1.000
_cell.length_c   1.000
_cell.angle_alpha   90.00
_cell.angle_beta   90.00
_cell.angle_gamma   90.00
#
_symmetry.space_group_name_H-M   'P 1'
#
loop_
_entity.id
_entity.type
_entity.pdbx_description
1 polymer ?
#
loop_
_entity_poly.entity_id
_entity_poly.type
_entity_poly.pdbx_seq_one_letter_code
_entity_poly.pdbx_strand_id
1 'polypeptide(L)'
;MKNLIFINSTPKPHEQELLNQFADSISADVTHSKQYEPCDVAVILGSWKKIIKSREHLEKLSHHKLKNDIVDNHRGKLMVFETPLLNRKITQEHDSYRVGLNHYMRGLSDFKNENSLPNRFNSMGIDVKDWRSKGDHILVIGQNLYDASLFGIDLELWLINTIKMLLKNTDRKIIVRDHPENKSRLKEVVNKFNYTNRVS
;
A
#
# COMPACT_ATOMS: atom_id res chain seq x y z
N MET A 1 -5.76 -18.38 -23.84
CA MET A 1 -5.17 -17.67 -22.69
C MET A 1 -5.99 -18.03 -21.46
N LYS A 2 -5.38 -18.61 -20.44
CA LYS A 2 -6.07 -18.95 -19.18
C LYS A 2 -5.91 -17.80 -18.20
N ASN A 3 -7.03 -17.17 -17.80
CA ASN A 3 -7.04 -16.10 -16.82
C ASN A 3 -7.64 -16.62 -15.51
N LEU A 4 -6.95 -16.47 -14.38
CA LEU A 4 -7.43 -16.89 -13.08
C LEU A 4 -7.56 -15.70 -12.15
N ILE A 5 -8.74 -15.61 -11.51
CA ILE A 5 -8.99 -14.69 -10.42
C ILE A 5 -8.83 -15.46 -9.12
N PHE A 6 -7.88 -15.05 -8.32
CA PHE A 6 -7.59 -15.68 -7.04
C PHE A 6 -8.32 -14.94 -5.91
N ILE A 7 -9.15 -15.67 -5.21
CA ILE A 7 -10.02 -15.14 -4.16
C ILE A 7 -9.47 -15.55 -2.81
N ASN A 8 -9.34 -14.59 -1.90
CA ASN A 8 -9.02 -14.88 -0.51
C ASN A 8 -10.06 -15.83 0.10
N SER A 9 -9.67 -16.55 1.14
CA SER A 9 -10.55 -17.50 1.85
C SER A 9 -11.84 -16.87 2.38
N THR A 10 -11.82 -15.58 2.66
CA THR A 10 -12.95 -14.77 3.14
C THR A 10 -12.99 -13.41 2.47
N PRO A 11 -13.40 -13.34 1.19
CA PRO A 11 -13.53 -12.04 0.51
C PRO A 11 -14.67 -11.25 1.12
N LYS A 12 -14.51 -9.94 1.22
CA LYS A 12 -15.62 -9.05 1.57
C LYS A 12 -16.60 -8.98 0.39
N PRO A 13 -17.92 -8.77 0.63
CA PRO A 13 -18.91 -8.73 -0.44
C PRO A 13 -18.54 -7.82 -1.60
N HIS A 14 -18.09 -6.59 -1.33
CA HIS A 14 -17.68 -5.63 -2.37
C HIS A 14 -16.41 -6.06 -3.13
N GLU A 15 -15.50 -6.81 -2.49
CA GLU A 15 -14.33 -7.38 -3.16
C GLU A 15 -14.74 -8.48 -4.14
N GLN A 16 -15.68 -9.32 -3.73
CA GLN A 16 -16.23 -10.36 -4.59
C GLN A 16 -16.99 -9.76 -5.78
N GLU A 17 -17.80 -8.73 -5.53
CA GLU A 17 -18.54 -8.03 -6.59
C GLU A 17 -17.58 -7.38 -7.61
N LEU A 18 -16.54 -6.67 -7.15
CA LEU A 18 -15.52 -6.10 -8.03
C LEU A 18 -14.89 -7.17 -8.94
N LEU A 19 -14.49 -8.30 -8.36
CA LEU A 19 -13.83 -9.37 -9.11
C LEU A 19 -14.79 -10.03 -10.11
N ASN A 20 -16.06 -10.17 -9.76
CA ASN A 20 -17.10 -10.69 -10.67
C ASN A 20 -17.34 -9.71 -11.83
N GLN A 21 -17.55 -8.43 -11.55
CA GLN A 21 -17.72 -7.40 -12.58
C GLN A 21 -16.52 -7.32 -13.53
N PHE A 22 -15.31 -7.45 -12.98
CA PHE A 22 -14.12 -7.52 -13.82
C PHE A 22 -14.10 -8.78 -14.69
N ALA A 23 -14.43 -9.94 -14.12
CA ALA A 23 -14.51 -11.21 -14.86
C ALA A 23 -15.49 -11.11 -16.04
N ASP A 24 -16.68 -10.57 -15.79
CA ASP A 24 -17.72 -10.38 -16.81
C ASP A 24 -17.27 -9.44 -17.93
N SER A 25 -16.42 -8.45 -17.62
CA SER A 25 -15.96 -7.44 -18.58
C SER A 25 -14.93 -7.95 -19.58
N ILE A 26 -14.21 -9.03 -19.27
CA ILE A 26 -13.06 -9.49 -20.08
C ILE A 26 -13.37 -10.64 -21.03
N SER A 27 -14.60 -11.03 -21.25
CA SER A 27 -15.08 -11.98 -22.28
C SER A 27 -14.20 -13.23 -22.51
N ALA A 28 -13.38 -13.62 -21.52
CA ALA A 28 -12.46 -14.74 -21.60
C ALA A 28 -12.88 -15.84 -20.63
N ASP A 29 -12.38 -17.04 -20.84
CA ASP A 29 -12.53 -18.13 -19.87
C ASP A 29 -11.86 -17.76 -18.55
N VAL A 30 -12.64 -17.27 -17.61
CA VAL A 30 -12.17 -16.87 -16.28
C VAL A 30 -12.59 -17.92 -15.28
N THR A 31 -11.61 -18.44 -14.56
CA THR A 31 -11.85 -19.40 -13.49
C THR A 31 -11.49 -18.76 -12.16
N HIS A 32 -12.41 -18.75 -11.22
CA HIS A 32 -12.14 -18.34 -9.83
C HIS A 32 -11.42 -19.47 -9.10
N SER A 33 -10.29 -19.16 -8.47
CA SER A 33 -9.52 -20.13 -7.70
C SER A 33 -9.23 -19.66 -6.28
N LYS A 34 -9.30 -20.60 -5.33
CA LYS A 34 -8.92 -20.39 -3.92
C LYS A 34 -7.52 -20.92 -3.61
N GLN A 35 -6.90 -21.58 -4.58
CA GLN A 35 -5.56 -22.13 -4.49
C GLN A 35 -4.77 -21.68 -5.70
N TYR A 36 -3.45 -21.59 -5.58
CA TYR A 36 -2.62 -21.27 -6.74
C TYR A 36 -2.69 -22.36 -7.79
N GLU A 37 -2.94 -21.95 -9.02
CA GLU A 37 -2.88 -22.78 -10.21
C GLU A 37 -2.12 -22.01 -11.31
N PRO A 38 -1.29 -22.67 -12.12
CA PRO A 38 -0.61 -22.05 -13.25
C PRO A 38 -1.60 -21.47 -14.26
N CYS A 39 -1.34 -20.24 -14.68
CA CYS A 39 -2.17 -19.50 -15.65
C CYS A 39 -1.33 -18.45 -16.39
N ASP A 40 -1.88 -17.86 -17.46
CA ASP A 40 -1.22 -16.80 -18.22
C ASP A 40 -1.32 -15.46 -17.50
N VAL A 41 -2.50 -15.17 -16.93
CA VAL A 41 -2.75 -13.95 -16.15
C VAL A 41 -3.37 -14.35 -14.82
N ALA A 42 -2.68 -13.97 -13.73
CA ALA A 42 -3.22 -14.06 -12.39
C ALA A 42 -3.80 -12.71 -11.96
N VAL A 43 -4.99 -12.71 -11.37
CA VAL A 43 -5.65 -11.51 -10.85
C VAL A 43 -5.83 -11.66 -9.35
N ILE A 44 -5.33 -10.68 -8.58
CA ILE A 44 -5.47 -10.64 -7.12
C ILE A 44 -5.97 -9.28 -6.64
N LEU A 45 -6.60 -9.27 -5.45
CA LEU A 45 -6.99 -8.05 -4.75
C LEU A 45 -6.11 -7.82 -3.53
N GLY A 46 -5.57 -6.62 -3.43
CA GLY A 46 -4.73 -6.17 -2.32
C GLY A 46 -3.30 -6.71 -2.35
N SER A 47 -2.49 -6.15 -1.47
CA SER A 47 -1.06 -6.44 -1.36
C SER A 47 -0.78 -7.79 -0.70
N TRP A 48 0.46 -8.24 -0.80
CA TRP A 48 1.00 -9.42 -0.11
C TRP A 48 2.04 -9.00 0.93
N LYS A 49 2.37 -9.89 1.88
CA LYS A 49 3.34 -9.64 2.95
C LYS A 49 4.24 -10.85 3.13
N LYS A 50 5.56 -10.63 3.13
CA LYS A 50 6.57 -11.70 3.29
C LYS A 50 7.46 -11.55 4.53
N ILE A 51 7.43 -10.42 5.22
CA ILE A 51 8.38 -10.13 6.30
C ILE A 51 7.78 -10.50 7.64
N ILE A 52 8.47 -11.38 8.37
CA ILE A 52 8.10 -11.83 9.71
C ILE A 52 8.87 -11.00 10.72
N LYS A 53 8.18 -10.23 11.56
CA LYS A 53 8.79 -9.44 12.63
C LYS A 53 8.29 -9.82 14.04
N SER A 54 7.18 -10.57 14.13
CA SER A 54 6.60 -11.01 15.40
C SER A 54 5.62 -12.16 15.21
N ARG A 55 5.20 -12.82 16.32
CA ARG A 55 4.16 -13.85 16.30
C ARG A 55 2.82 -13.32 15.77
N GLU A 56 2.42 -12.13 16.18
CA GLU A 56 1.23 -11.44 15.67
C GLU A 56 1.33 -11.21 14.16
N HIS A 57 2.53 -10.98 13.66
CA HIS A 57 2.78 -10.81 12.24
C HIS A 57 2.68 -12.14 11.47
N LEU A 58 3.03 -13.27 12.07
CA LEU A 58 2.80 -14.61 11.48
C LEU A 58 1.33 -14.88 11.24
N GLU A 59 0.46 -14.52 12.18
CA GLU A 59 -0.99 -14.65 12.03
C GLU A 59 -1.51 -13.80 10.87
N LYS A 60 -1.05 -12.55 10.76
CA LYS A 60 -1.35 -11.69 9.61
C LYS A 60 -0.80 -12.23 8.29
N LEU A 61 0.33 -12.91 8.29
CA LEU A 61 0.89 -13.56 7.10
C LEU A 61 0.05 -14.74 6.63
N SER A 62 -0.60 -15.48 7.53
CA SER A 62 -1.47 -16.59 7.15
C SER A 62 -2.62 -16.13 6.25
N HIS A 63 -3.17 -14.95 6.49
CA HIS A 63 -4.19 -14.32 5.63
C HIS A 63 -3.68 -13.94 4.23
N HIS A 64 -2.35 -13.85 4.06
CA HIS A 64 -1.71 -13.53 2.78
C HIS A 64 -1.11 -14.76 2.09
N LYS A 65 -1.29 -15.96 2.66
CA LYS A 65 -0.63 -17.18 2.14
C LYS A 65 -0.87 -17.37 0.65
N LEU A 66 -2.12 -17.36 0.20
CA LEU A 66 -2.45 -17.52 -1.22
C LEU A 66 -1.75 -16.46 -2.10
N LYS A 67 -1.77 -15.20 -1.69
CA LYS A 67 -1.12 -14.12 -2.45
C LYS A 67 0.41 -14.29 -2.48
N ASN A 68 1.01 -14.72 -1.38
CA ASN A 68 2.44 -15.02 -1.33
C ASN A 68 2.79 -16.19 -2.25
N ASP A 69 1.99 -17.25 -2.23
CA ASP A 69 2.18 -18.43 -3.10
C ASP A 69 2.09 -18.05 -4.59
N ILE A 70 1.14 -17.16 -4.94
CA ILE A 70 1.01 -16.62 -6.30
C ILE A 70 2.27 -15.86 -6.69
N VAL A 71 2.69 -14.89 -5.87
CA VAL A 71 3.86 -14.05 -6.17
C VAL A 71 5.16 -14.85 -6.27
N ASP A 72 5.28 -15.94 -5.51
CA ASP A 72 6.47 -16.81 -5.55
C ASP A 72 6.51 -17.74 -6.77
N ASN A 73 5.35 -18.22 -7.21
CA ASN A 73 5.27 -19.31 -8.19
C ASN A 73 4.76 -18.85 -9.57
N HIS A 74 4.01 -17.74 -9.65
CA HIS A 74 3.48 -17.26 -10.92
C HIS A 74 4.58 -16.72 -11.83
N ARG A 75 4.55 -17.07 -13.11
CA ARG A 75 5.52 -16.66 -14.13
C ARG A 75 4.89 -15.89 -15.28
N GLY A 76 3.56 -15.78 -15.31
CA GLY A 76 2.80 -14.98 -16.24
C GLY A 76 2.64 -13.52 -15.80
N LYS A 77 1.60 -12.86 -16.29
CA LYS A 77 1.24 -11.50 -15.90
C LYS A 77 0.43 -11.51 -14.60
N LEU A 78 0.81 -10.65 -13.64
CA LEU A 78 0.09 -10.48 -12.39
C LEU A 78 -0.67 -9.14 -12.41
N MET A 79 -1.99 -9.19 -12.40
CA MET A 79 -2.82 -8.00 -12.26
C MET A 79 -3.25 -7.85 -10.80
N VAL A 80 -3.01 -6.67 -10.23
CA VAL A 80 -3.29 -6.39 -8.83
C VAL A 80 -4.28 -5.25 -8.71
N PHE A 81 -5.45 -5.55 -8.16
CA PHE A 81 -6.40 -4.52 -7.72
C PHE A 81 -6.06 -4.08 -6.30
N GLU A 82 -6.05 -2.77 -6.05
CA GLU A 82 -5.76 -2.20 -4.73
C GLU A 82 -6.73 -1.04 -4.45
N THR A 83 -6.98 -0.79 -3.18
CA THR A 83 -7.84 0.31 -2.75
C THR A 83 -7.36 1.64 -3.33
N PRO A 84 -8.27 2.59 -3.61
CA PRO A 84 -7.91 3.86 -4.20
C PRO A 84 -7.02 4.67 -3.28
N LEU A 85 -6.17 5.52 -3.85
CA LEU A 85 -5.36 6.47 -3.11
C LEU A 85 -6.20 7.67 -2.65
N LEU A 86 -7.12 8.11 -3.50
CA LEU A 86 -7.99 9.27 -3.32
C LEU A 86 -9.44 8.80 -3.21
N ASN A 87 -10.29 9.60 -2.54
CA ASN A 87 -11.71 9.30 -2.32
C ASN A 87 -11.97 7.93 -1.67
N ARG A 88 -11.08 7.50 -0.80
CA ARG A 88 -11.22 6.25 -0.08
C ARG A 88 -12.37 6.35 0.92
N LYS A 89 -13.44 5.60 0.69
CA LYS A 89 -14.60 5.55 1.60
C LYS A 89 -14.28 4.75 2.87
N ILE A 90 -14.82 5.17 4.00
CA ILE A 90 -14.68 4.47 5.29
C ILE A 90 -15.36 3.10 5.24
N THR A 91 -16.47 2.99 4.51
CA THR A 91 -17.21 1.73 4.29
C THR A 91 -16.45 0.69 3.48
N GLN A 92 -15.32 1.08 2.86
CA GLN A 92 -14.52 0.28 1.94
C GLN A 92 -15.25 -0.13 0.63
N GLU A 93 -16.46 0.34 0.40
CA GLU A 93 -17.15 0.28 -0.88
C GLU A 93 -16.69 1.45 -1.74
N HIS A 94 -15.66 1.22 -2.54
CA HIS A 94 -15.02 2.28 -3.30
C HIS A 94 -15.61 2.38 -4.71
N ASP A 95 -15.79 3.60 -5.22
CA ASP A 95 -16.24 3.85 -6.59
C ASP A 95 -15.14 3.57 -7.62
N SER A 96 -13.91 3.39 -7.18
CA SER A 96 -12.76 3.13 -8.04
C SER A 96 -11.70 2.31 -7.33
N TYR A 97 -10.86 1.63 -8.11
CA TYR A 97 -9.72 0.87 -7.61
C TYR A 97 -8.47 1.25 -8.40
N ARG A 98 -7.32 1.11 -7.76
CA ARG A 98 -6.03 1.14 -8.48
C ARG A 98 -5.80 -0.22 -9.10
N VAL A 99 -5.21 -0.22 -10.29
CA VAL A 99 -4.78 -1.45 -10.96
C VAL A 99 -3.28 -1.36 -11.20
N GLY A 100 -2.56 -2.36 -10.77
CA GLY A 100 -1.15 -2.54 -11.03
C GLY A 100 -0.91 -3.75 -11.91
N LEU A 101 0.11 -3.71 -12.75
CA LEU A 101 0.60 -4.84 -13.51
C LEU A 101 1.94 -5.28 -12.93
N ASN A 102 2.05 -6.55 -12.57
CA ASN A 102 3.19 -7.21 -11.93
C ASN A 102 3.55 -6.66 -10.54
N HIS A 103 3.03 -5.51 -10.16
CA HIS A 103 3.17 -4.96 -8.82
C HIS A 103 2.04 -3.96 -8.50
N TYR A 104 1.69 -3.80 -7.22
CA TYR A 104 0.64 -2.86 -6.79
C TYR A 104 1.13 -1.43 -6.55
N MET A 105 2.44 -1.22 -6.40
CA MET A 105 3.04 0.10 -6.20
C MET A 105 3.37 0.75 -7.53
N ARG A 106 2.99 2.03 -7.70
CA ARG A 106 3.20 2.78 -8.94
C ARG A 106 4.66 2.74 -9.44
N GLY A 107 5.63 2.89 -8.55
CA GLY A 107 7.04 2.91 -8.91
C GLY A 107 7.58 1.57 -9.43
N LEU A 108 6.92 0.46 -9.08
CA LEU A 108 7.33 -0.91 -9.39
C LEU A 108 6.38 -1.60 -10.38
N SER A 109 5.18 -1.06 -10.57
CA SER A 109 4.23 -1.58 -11.55
C SER A 109 4.65 -1.22 -12.97
N ASP A 110 4.31 -2.09 -13.93
CA ASP A 110 4.51 -1.82 -15.36
C ASP A 110 3.57 -0.72 -15.88
N PHE A 111 2.46 -0.45 -15.20
CA PHE A 111 1.60 0.68 -15.51
C PHE A 111 2.16 1.98 -14.94
N LYS A 112 2.59 2.89 -15.78
CA LYS A 112 3.23 4.16 -15.39
C LYS A 112 2.31 5.39 -15.40
N ASN A 113 1.15 5.34 -16.04
CA ASN A 113 0.22 6.47 -16.21
C ASN A 113 0.85 7.73 -16.86
N GLU A 114 1.91 7.56 -17.67
CA GLU A 114 2.69 8.69 -18.17
C GLU A 114 1.91 9.60 -19.12
N ASN A 115 0.92 9.05 -19.82
CA ASN A 115 0.10 9.79 -20.78
C ASN A 115 -1.40 9.77 -20.44
N SER A 116 -1.72 9.59 -19.15
CA SER A 116 -3.11 9.54 -18.71
C SER A 116 -3.75 10.93 -18.74
N LEU A 117 -4.93 11.03 -19.33
CA LEU A 117 -5.72 12.25 -19.30
C LEU A 117 -6.20 12.57 -17.87
N PRO A 118 -6.29 13.83 -17.48
CA PRO A 118 -6.69 14.25 -16.13
C PRO A 118 -8.20 14.09 -15.84
N ASN A 119 -8.99 13.63 -16.80
CA ASN A 119 -10.47 13.60 -16.72
C ASN A 119 -10.99 12.90 -15.47
N ARG A 120 -10.40 11.72 -15.14
CA ARG A 120 -10.79 10.98 -13.93
C ARG A 120 -10.47 11.77 -12.66
N PHE A 121 -9.30 12.40 -12.58
CA PHE A 121 -8.93 13.22 -11.43
C PHE A 121 -9.86 14.44 -11.31
N ASN A 122 -10.13 15.12 -12.40
CA ASN A 122 -11.03 16.27 -12.43
C ASN A 122 -12.46 15.91 -11.99
N SER A 123 -12.95 14.70 -12.38
CA SER A 123 -14.28 14.22 -11.97
C SER A 123 -14.39 13.92 -10.47
N MET A 124 -13.28 13.78 -9.75
CA MET A 124 -13.27 13.55 -8.31
C MET A 124 -13.57 14.80 -7.49
N GLY A 125 -13.57 15.99 -8.10
CA GLY A 125 -13.82 17.26 -7.40
C GLY A 125 -12.77 17.61 -6.36
N ILE A 126 -11.54 17.11 -6.50
CA ILE A 126 -10.45 17.34 -5.55
C ILE A 126 -9.79 18.68 -5.87
N ASP A 127 -9.84 19.62 -4.93
CA ASP A 127 -9.18 20.92 -5.03
C ASP A 127 -7.71 20.78 -4.63
N VAL A 128 -6.80 20.91 -5.61
CA VAL A 128 -5.35 20.92 -5.39
C VAL A 128 -4.92 22.33 -5.09
N LYS A 129 -4.50 22.56 -3.85
CA LYS A 129 -4.02 23.87 -3.40
C LYS A 129 -2.55 24.06 -3.74
N ASP A 130 -2.16 25.31 -3.91
CA ASP A 130 -0.76 25.68 -4.11
C ASP A 130 0.12 25.25 -2.93
N TRP A 131 1.39 25.02 -3.23
CA TRP A 131 2.39 24.71 -2.21
C TRP A 131 2.57 25.88 -1.24
N ARG A 132 2.57 25.59 0.04
CA ARG A 132 2.91 26.60 1.04
C ARG A 132 4.41 26.90 0.97
N SER A 133 4.76 28.17 0.82
CA SER A 133 6.15 28.62 0.78
C SER A 133 6.79 28.76 2.17
N LYS A 134 5.97 28.83 3.24
CA LYS A 134 6.42 29.03 4.62
C LYS A 134 5.82 27.98 5.55
N GLY A 135 6.58 27.63 6.59
CA GLY A 135 6.13 26.73 7.65
C GLY A 135 7.10 26.78 8.83
N ASP A 136 6.60 26.61 10.05
CA ASP A 136 7.37 26.75 11.30
C ASP A 136 8.05 25.46 11.71
N HIS A 137 7.61 24.33 11.15
CA HIS A 137 8.11 23.00 11.50
C HIS A 137 8.16 22.08 10.29
N ILE A 138 8.86 20.97 10.43
CA ILE A 138 8.87 19.84 9.51
C ILE A 138 8.05 18.73 10.15
N LEU A 139 7.03 18.26 9.44
CA LEU A 139 6.24 17.11 9.85
C LEU A 139 6.78 15.84 9.20
N VAL A 140 7.23 14.88 10.02
CA VAL A 140 7.63 13.54 9.60
C VAL A 140 6.51 12.56 9.96
N ILE A 141 5.89 11.95 8.96
CA ILE A 141 4.77 11.04 9.16
C ILE A 141 5.27 9.60 9.04
N GLY A 142 5.12 8.83 10.12
CA GLY A 142 5.43 7.40 10.13
C GLY A 142 4.33 6.57 9.44
N GLN A 143 4.74 5.46 8.85
CA GLN A 143 3.84 4.42 8.32
C GLN A 143 3.60 3.34 9.37
N ASN A 144 2.58 2.50 9.18
CA ASN A 144 2.43 1.27 9.97
C ASN A 144 3.69 0.40 9.81
N LEU A 145 4.29 -0.01 10.93
CA LEU A 145 5.52 -0.81 10.98
C LEU A 145 5.48 -2.11 10.17
N TYR A 146 4.28 -2.64 9.96
CA TYR A 146 4.05 -3.89 9.26
C TYR A 146 3.35 -3.70 7.92
N ASP A 147 3.34 -2.50 7.38
CA ASP A 147 2.73 -2.24 6.08
C ASP A 147 3.52 -2.92 4.95
N ALA A 148 2.80 -3.54 4.04
CA ALA A 148 3.41 -4.23 2.90
C ALA A 148 4.21 -3.28 2.00
N SER A 149 3.86 -1.99 1.97
CA SER A 149 4.55 -0.97 1.15
C SER A 149 5.96 -0.65 1.65
N LEU A 150 6.32 -1.05 2.85
CA LEU A 150 7.68 -0.84 3.39
C LEU A 150 8.73 -1.76 2.77
N PHE A 151 8.34 -2.87 2.14
CA PHE A 151 9.26 -3.81 1.47
C PHE A 151 10.50 -4.20 2.31
N GLY A 152 10.34 -4.33 3.63
CA GLY A 152 11.43 -4.67 4.53
C GLY A 152 12.24 -3.49 5.03
N ILE A 153 11.88 -2.28 4.70
CA ILE A 153 12.47 -1.09 5.30
C ILE A 153 12.26 -1.15 6.82
N ASP A 154 13.33 -1.04 7.57
CA ASP A 154 13.28 -0.81 9.00
C ASP A 154 12.85 0.64 9.25
N LEU A 155 11.58 0.81 9.64
CA LEU A 155 10.98 2.13 9.82
C LEU A 155 11.62 2.90 10.99
N GLU A 156 12.06 2.21 12.05
CA GLU A 156 12.73 2.85 13.17
C GLU A 156 14.10 3.41 12.76
N LEU A 157 14.88 2.61 12.06
CA LEU A 157 16.17 3.04 11.52
C LEU A 157 16.01 4.16 10.49
N TRP A 158 15.01 4.04 9.60
CA TRP A 158 14.67 5.11 8.66
C TRP A 158 14.34 6.41 9.38
N LEU A 159 13.53 6.37 10.45
CA LEU A 159 13.17 7.56 11.22
C LEU A 159 14.39 8.17 11.91
N ILE A 160 15.24 7.35 12.54
CA ILE A 160 16.49 7.81 13.14
C ILE A 160 17.35 8.57 12.14
N ASN A 161 17.56 7.99 10.97
CA ASN A 161 18.39 8.59 9.93
C ASN A 161 17.77 9.86 9.37
N THR A 162 16.44 9.88 9.19
CA THR A 162 15.69 11.05 8.74
C THR A 162 15.81 12.20 9.73
N ILE A 163 15.61 11.96 11.03
CA ILE A 163 15.77 12.98 12.07
C ILE A 163 17.19 13.53 12.09
N LYS A 164 18.20 12.65 12.07
CA LYS A 164 19.62 13.09 12.03
C LYS A 164 19.91 13.98 10.83
N MET A 165 19.42 13.58 9.66
CA MET A 165 19.59 14.36 8.42
C MET A 165 18.91 15.75 8.55
N LEU A 166 17.68 15.79 9.06
CA LEU A 166 16.95 17.05 9.24
C LEU A 166 17.65 17.96 10.26
N LEU A 167 18.07 17.43 11.41
CA LEU A 167 18.81 18.21 12.43
C LEU A 167 20.09 18.84 11.89
N LYS A 168 20.75 18.19 10.91
CA LYS A 168 21.95 18.71 10.25
C LYS A 168 21.65 19.83 9.26
N ASN A 169 20.49 19.81 8.61
CA ASN A 169 20.21 20.67 7.46
C ASN A 169 19.20 21.80 7.74
N THR A 170 18.60 21.86 8.93
CA THR A 170 17.62 22.90 9.26
C THR A 170 17.54 23.11 10.78
N ASP A 171 17.20 24.35 11.17
CA ASP A 171 16.94 24.71 12.57
C ASP A 171 15.44 24.62 12.93
N ARG A 172 14.59 24.28 11.97
CA ARG A 172 13.16 24.15 12.22
C ARG A 172 12.86 23.04 13.21
N LYS A 173 11.76 23.19 13.95
CA LYS A 173 11.20 22.14 14.78
C LYS A 173 10.81 20.93 13.93
N ILE A 174 11.08 19.74 14.41
CA ILE A 174 10.72 18.47 13.74
C ILE A 174 9.62 17.83 14.59
N ILE A 175 8.46 17.64 14.01
CA ILE A 175 7.32 16.95 14.63
C ILE A 175 7.18 15.59 13.98
N VAL A 176 7.22 14.53 14.79
CA VAL A 176 7.01 13.16 14.31
C VAL A 176 5.59 12.73 14.65
N ARG A 177 4.84 12.35 13.63
CA ARG A 177 3.50 11.78 13.77
C ARG A 177 3.56 10.28 13.52
N ASP A 178 3.33 9.50 14.58
CA ASP A 178 3.27 8.04 14.47
C ASP A 178 1.95 7.57 13.83
N HIS A 179 1.98 6.41 13.19
CA HIS A 179 0.76 5.76 12.74
C HIS A 179 -0.02 5.20 13.94
N PRO A 180 -1.36 5.37 14.01
CA PRO A 180 -2.14 4.94 15.18
C PRO A 180 -1.96 3.46 15.55
N GLU A 181 -1.80 2.59 14.55
CA GLU A 181 -1.60 1.14 14.77
C GLU A 181 -0.23 0.78 15.36
N ASN A 182 0.73 1.70 15.36
CA ASN A 182 2.05 1.46 15.95
C ASN A 182 2.04 1.55 17.49
N LYS A 183 0.92 1.94 18.10
CA LYS A 183 0.77 2.06 19.56
C LYS A 183 1.90 2.90 20.19
N SER A 184 2.25 4.00 19.54
CA SER A 184 3.31 4.93 19.97
C SER A 184 4.74 4.35 19.97
N ARG A 185 5.00 3.28 19.22
CA ARG A 185 6.32 2.66 19.18
C ARG A 185 7.41 3.59 18.62
N LEU A 186 7.09 4.42 17.64
CA LEU A 186 8.02 5.42 17.13
C LEU A 186 8.32 6.55 18.14
N LYS A 187 7.50 6.70 19.18
CA LYS A 187 7.76 7.66 20.26
C LYS A 187 9.06 7.32 21.00
N GLU A 188 9.41 6.06 21.15
CA GLU A 188 10.67 5.64 21.75
C GLU A 188 11.88 6.11 20.92
N VAL A 189 11.73 6.13 19.60
CA VAL A 189 12.74 6.67 18.68
C VAL A 189 12.85 8.19 18.88
N VAL A 190 11.71 8.90 18.94
CA VAL A 190 11.68 10.36 19.16
C VAL A 190 12.35 10.73 20.47
N ASN A 191 12.11 9.98 21.54
CA ASN A 191 12.70 10.21 22.86
C ASN A 191 14.23 10.19 22.87
N LYS A 192 14.87 9.45 21.95
CA LYS A 192 16.34 9.45 21.79
C LYS A 192 16.90 10.82 21.36
N PHE A 193 16.04 11.73 20.88
CA PHE A 193 16.42 13.06 20.39
C PHE A 193 15.94 14.20 21.31
N ASN A 194 15.40 13.90 22.50
CA ASN A 194 14.88 14.91 23.45
C ASN A 194 15.95 15.93 23.88
N TYR A 195 17.23 15.58 23.79
CA TYR A 195 18.35 16.48 24.09
C TYR A 195 18.43 17.70 23.15
N THR A 196 17.76 17.66 22.01
CA THR A 196 17.83 18.75 21.01
C THR A 196 16.76 19.82 21.22
N ASN A 197 15.73 19.58 22.02
CA ASN A 197 14.52 20.42 22.16
C ASN A 197 13.81 20.77 20.84
N ARG A 198 14.24 20.17 19.72
CA ARG A 198 13.71 20.42 18.38
C ARG A 198 12.89 19.25 17.80
N VAL A 199 12.90 18.10 18.46
CA VAL A 199 12.18 16.89 18.02
C VAL A 199 11.08 16.55 19.03
N SER A 200 9.87 16.31 18.54
CA SER A 200 8.71 15.96 19.36
C SER A 200 7.74 15.02 18.63
#